data_8761e94956e4be899e8f8c8b39a0e362
#
_entry.id   8761e94956e4be899e8f8c8b39a0e362
#
_cell.length_a   1.000
_cell.length_b   1.000
_cell.length_c   1.000
_cell.angle_alpha   90.00
_cell.angle_beta   90.00
_cell.angle_gamma   90.00
#
_symmetry.space_group_name_H-M   'P 1'
#
loop_
_entity.id
_entity.type
_entity.pdbx_description
1 polymer ?
#
loop_
_entity_poly.entity_id
_entity_poly.type
_entity_poly.pdbx_seq_one_letter_code
_entity_poly.pdbx_strand_id
1 'polypeptide(L)' 'RKTLLKDKALPLLEKAYKLSPKDENVIKALKEVYARLEMFDEMKQLGK' A
#
# COMPACT_ATOMS: atom_id res chain seq x y z
N ARG A 1 13.93 -5.42 -7.09
CA ARG A 1 14.08 -5.95 -5.76
C ARG A 1 12.97 -5.47 -4.86
N LYS A 2 12.61 -6.29 -3.92
CA LYS A 2 11.47 -5.98 -3.05
C LYS A 2 11.73 -4.77 -2.16
N THR A 3 12.97 -4.57 -1.76
CA THR A 3 13.31 -3.45 -0.87
C THR A 3 13.02 -2.10 -1.52
N LEU A 4 13.15 -1.99 -2.84
CA LEU A 4 12.87 -0.73 -3.52
C LEU A 4 11.40 -0.35 -3.39
N LEU A 5 10.52 -1.32 -3.54
CA LEU A 5 9.10 -1.05 -3.38
C LEU A 5 8.79 -0.60 -1.95
N LYS A 6 9.38 -1.27 -0.98
CA LYS A 6 9.14 -0.95 0.42
C LYS A 6 9.72 0.40 0.78
N ASP A 7 10.89 0.73 0.24
CA ASP A 7 11.60 1.96 0.62
C ASP A 7 11.09 3.18 -0.13
N LYS A 8 10.51 2.99 -1.30
CA LYS A 8 10.15 4.11 -2.16
C LYS A 8 8.65 4.20 -2.41
N ALA A 9 8.07 3.15 -2.96
CA ALA A 9 6.65 3.20 -3.32
C ALA A 9 5.74 3.16 -2.09
N LEU A 10 6.08 2.33 -1.13
CA LEU A 10 5.23 2.16 0.05
C LEU A 10 5.07 3.45 0.85
N PRO A 11 6.15 4.17 1.19
CA PRO A 11 6.00 5.41 1.94
C PRO A 11 5.14 6.44 1.22
N LEU A 12 5.29 6.54 -0.10
CA LEU A 12 4.49 7.48 -0.87
C LEU A 12 3.01 7.11 -0.84
N LEU A 13 2.72 5.83 -1.02
CA LEU A 13 1.33 5.38 -1.01
C LEU A 13 0.71 5.51 0.36
N GLU A 14 1.46 5.21 1.41
CA GLU A 14 0.95 5.38 2.77
C GLU A 14 0.62 6.83 3.06
N LYS A 15 1.46 7.74 2.59
CA LYS A 15 1.20 9.16 2.77
C LYS A 15 -0.07 9.57 2.04
N ALA A 16 -0.23 9.10 0.81
CA ALA A 16 -1.44 9.39 0.05
C ALA A 16 -2.67 8.82 0.73
N TYR A 17 -2.53 7.63 1.31
CA TYR A 17 -3.63 7.00 2.03
C TYR A 17 -4.05 7.83 3.24
N LYS A 18 -3.09 8.39 3.95
CA LYS A 18 -3.41 9.23 5.11
C LYS A 18 -4.17 10.49 4.69
N LEU A 19 -3.83 11.04 3.53
CA LEU A 19 -4.51 12.22 3.02
C LEU A 19 -5.90 11.89 2.49
N SER A 20 -6.04 10.74 1.85
CA SER A 20 -7.32 10.35 1.26
C SER A 20 -7.56 8.86 1.51
N PRO A 21 -7.92 8.49 2.74
CA PRO A 21 -8.09 7.07 3.09
C PRO A 21 -9.24 6.41 2.36
N LYS A 22 -10.14 7.17 1.77
CA LYS A 22 -11.28 6.62 1.03
C LYS A 22 -11.04 6.57 -0.47
N ASP A 23 -9.88 7.01 -0.92
CA ASP A 23 -9.56 7.02 -2.34
C ASP A 23 -9.28 5.58 -2.79
N GLU A 24 -10.17 5.06 -3.63
CA GLU A 24 -10.03 3.68 -4.09
C GLU A 24 -8.76 3.47 -4.90
N ASN A 25 -8.34 4.47 -5.65
CA ASN A 25 -7.10 4.35 -6.41
C ASN A 25 -5.92 4.13 -5.50
N VAL A 26 -5.86 4.89 -4.40
CA VAL A 26 -4.78 4.74 -3.44
C VAL A 26 -4.85 3.38 -2.76
N ILE A 27 -6.06 2.95 -2.39
CA ILE A 27 -6.22 1.66 -1.74
C ILE A 27 -5.79 0.53 -2.67
N LYS A 28 -6.17 0.59 -3.93
CA LYS A 28 -5.78 -0.43 -4.89
C LYS A 28 -4.26 -0.47 -5.06
N ALA A 29 -3.64 0.69 -5.14
CA ALA A 29 -2.20 0.76 -5.29
C ALA A 29 -1.49 0.17 -4.08
N LEU A 30 -1.98 0.48 -2.89
CA LEU A 30 -1.41 -0.08 -1.66
C LEU A 30 -1.56 -1.58 -1.62
N LYS A 31 -2.74 -2.08 -1.97
CA LYS A 31 -2.96 -3.51 -1.99
C LYS A 31 -1.99 -4.21 -2.94
N GLU A 32 -1.78 -3.61 -4.10
CA GLU A 32 -0.87 -4.20 -5.07
C GLU A 32 0.55 -4.24 -4.54
N VAL A 33 1.01 -3.15 -3.94
CA VAL A 33 2.36 -3.11 -3.39
C VAL A 33 2.51 -4.10 -2.25
N TYR A 34 1.51 -4.15 -1.36
CA TYR A 34 1.56 -5.10 -0.26
C TYR A 34 1.62 -6.55 -0.77
N ALA A 35 0.84 -6.84 -1.82
CA ALA A 35 0.86 -8.19 -2.38
C ALA A 35 2.22 -8.55 -2.95
N ARG A 36 2.86 -7.59 -3.62
CA ARG A 36 4.19 -7.82 -4.18
C ARG A 36 5.23 -8.05 -3.09
N LEU A 37 5.06 -7.38 -1.96
CA LEU A 37 5.96 -7.51 -0.82
C LEU A 37 5.55 -8.67 0.09
N GLU A 38 4.46 -9.35 -0.26
CA GLU A 38 3.91 -10.45 0.54
C GLU A 38 3.52 -9.99 1.94
N MET A 39 3.09 -8.74 2.05
CA MET A 39 2.60 -8.18 3.30
C MET A 39 1.08 -8.36 3.37
N PHE A 40 0.64 -9.62 3.42
CA PHE A 40 -0.78 -9.92 3.31
C PHE A 40 -1.57 -9.48 4.54
N ASP A 41 -0.93 -9.44 5.69
CA ASP A 41 -1.60 -8.97 6.89
C ASP A 41 -2.01 -7.50 6.75
N GLU A 42 -1.08 -6.66 6.28
CA GLU A 42 -1.39 -5.25 6.04
C GLU A 42 -2.43 -5.09 4.95
N MET A 43 -2.34 -5.93 3.93
CA MET A 43 -3.29 -5.87 2.84
C MET A 43 -4.71 -6.16 3.32
N LYS A 44 -4.86 -7.12 4.22
CA LYS A 44 -6.17 -7.45 4.77
C LYS A 44 -6.76 -6.27 5.53
N GLN A 45 -5.93 -5.52 6.23
CA GLN A 45 -6.41 -4.38 7.00
C GLN A 45 -6.95 -3.28 6.10
N LEU A 46 -6.41 -3.15 4.91
CA LEU A 46 -6.93 -2.17 3.96
C LEU A 46 -8.33 -2.51 3.50
N GLY A 47 -8.66 -3.79 3.48
CA GLY A 47 -9.94 -4.24 2.99
C GLY A 47 -11.10 -4.07 3.96
N LYS A 48 -10.82 -3.58 5.14
CA LYS A 48 -11.90 -3.40 6.12
C LYS A 48 -12.73 -2.14 5.87
#